data_8d627b27741e0c033bbba1e518a62b5b
#
_entry.id   8d627b27741e0c033bbba1e518a62b5b
#
_cell.length_a   1.000
_cell.length_b   1.000
_cell.length_c   1.000
_cell.angle_alpha   90.00
_cell.angle_beta   90.00
_cell.angle_gamma   90.00
#
_symmetry.space_group_name_H-M   'P 1'
#
loop_
_entity.id
_entity.type
_entity.pdbx_description
1 polymer ?
#
loop_
_entity_poly.entity_id
_entity_poly.type
_entity_poly.pdbx_seq_one_letter_code
_entity_poly.pdbx_strand_id
1 'polypeptide(L)'
;VSGIKISVFFDLYAPMHEGKDPGQIPLGLMENGARSGIVTVTKGALDGYSAKFPVNQQSLQTFYNPEFWLKEDSDAIIAYPLQGAYYSPLIEKMKAGGKKVLLKFDSDGKIAYPLKRHYLSIPLRERLTLPDVLSDLWWRLSSESLKRRRHAKVAAEIIRQIELSDGAIIESPDALSNLNYFLTAWGRSDLVKKTHFVPNPVSPDYMQGEVGGKEKLVVSFGRWDDYRQKNTKVMVETSVAFLAKRSDYRFIIFGGGTENVKVLLSTAPETVKARIEVLGYVEHSFIRQVLAKAKMFFVPSRWESFSIASGEALCMGCSVVGTPVEALRYLSMQGSTGTIAATFDKTAILAALLQDTEKWDCGMYDPEKIAAYWRPKLDRRNIAKILENLAR
;
A
#
# COMPACT_ATOMS: atom_id res chain seq x y z
N VAL A 1 -22.96 27.32 -6.42
CA VAL A 1 -23.02 25.90 -6.86
C VAL A 1 -22.56 25.08 -5.70
N SER A 2 -23.47 24.37 -5.00
CA SER A 2 -23.09 23.43 -3.94
C SER A 2 -22.29 22.31 -4.59
N GLY A 3 -20.99 22.26 -4.31
CA GLY A 3 -20.11 21.20 -4.83
C GLY A 3 -20.59 19.83 -4.34
N ILE A 4 -20.33 18.79 -5.13
CA ILE A 4 -20.58 17.41 -4.73
C ILE A 4 -19.95 17.11 -3.37
N LYS A 5 -20.64 16.34 -2.51
CA LYS A 5 -20.08 15.84 -1.25
C LYS A 5 -19.69 14.36 -1.41
N ILE A 6 -18.42 14.06 -1.22
CA ILE A 6 -17.88 12.70 -1.28
C ILE A 6 -17.24 12.37 0.07
N SER A 7 -17.81 11.44 0.81
CA SER A 7 -17.24 10.99 2.09
C SER A 7 -16.43 9.70 1.91
N VAL A 8 -15.37 9.58 2.68
CA VAL A 8 -14.56 8.35 2.75
C VAL A 8 -15.02 7.53 3.95
N PHE A 9 -15.49 6.32 3.71
CA PHE A 9 -15.78 5.35 4.76
C PHE A 9 -14.56 4.47 5.01
N PHE A 10 -13.93 4.68 6.16
CA PHE A 10 -12.80 3.91 6.63
C PHE A 10 -13.00 3.56 8.11
N ASP A 11 -13.37 2.32 8.40
CA ASP A 11 -13.86 1.88 9.70
C ASP A 11 -12.82 1.94 10.84
N LEU A 12 -11.53 1.86 10.52
CA LEU A 12 -10.42 1.90 11.47
C LEU A 12 -9.59 3.19 11.39
N TYR A 13 -10.22 4.34 11.09
CA TYR A 13 -9.50 5.59 10.98
C TYR A 13 -8.87 6.01 12.31
N ALA A 14 -7.60 6.42 12.26
CA ALA A 14 -6.83 6.95 13.37
C ALA A 14 -5.89 8.06 12.85
N PRO A 15 -5.33 8.93 13.72
CA PRO A 15 -4.48 10.06 13.30
C PRO A 15 -3.34 9.67 12.34
N MET A 16 -2.75 8.50 12.54
CA MET A 16 -1.69 7.95 11.68
C MET A 16 -2.13 7.70 10.22
N HIS A 17 -3.41 7.73 9.93
CA HIS A 17 -3.95 7.57 8.57
C HIS A 17 -4.09 8.90 7.82
N GLU A 18 -3.91 10.06 8.48
CA GLU A 18 -3.98 11.36 7.82
C GLU A 18 -2.94 11.48 6.69
N GLY A 19 -1.72 10.99 6.92
CA GLY A 19 -0.65 10.96 5.92
C GLY A 19 -0.79 9.89 4.83
N LYS A 20 -1.76 8.97 4.97
CA LYS A 20 -2.03 7.89 4.03
C LYS A 20 -3.22 8.20 3.13
N ASP A 21 -3.50 7.32 2.18
CA ASP A 21 -4.62 7.49 1.24
C ASP A 21 -5.98 7.77 1.89
N PRO A 22 -6.41 7.15 3.03
CA PRO A 22 -7.70 7.49 3.62
C PRO A 22 -7.80 8.95 4.09
N GLY A 23 -6.68 9.56 4.50
CA GLY A 23 -6.61 10.98 4.88
C GLY A 23 -6.31 11.90 3.70
N GLN A 24 -5.47 11.48 2.76
CA GLN A 24 -5.07 12.31 1.63
C GLN A 24 -6.19 12.46 0.58
N ILE A 25 -7.08 11.48 0.44
CA ILE A 25 -8.22 11.57 -0.50
C ILE A 25 -9.20 12.67 -0.10
N PRO A 26 -9.73 12.75 1.15
CA PRO A 26 -10.59 13.86 1.54
C PRO A 26 -9.94 15.22 1.35
N LEU A 27 -8.65 15.35 1.70
CA LEU A 27 -7.91 16.61 1.52
C LEU A 27 -7.82 17.01 0.05
N GLY A 28 -7.51 16.08 -0.84
CA GLY A 28 -7.46 16.32 -2.27
C GLY A 28 -8.82 16.71 -2.87
N LEU A 29 -9.91 16.07 -2.42
CA LEU A 29 -11.27 16.42 -2.81
C LEU A 29 -11.64 17.85 -2.38
N MET A 30 -11.28 18.21 -1.14
CA MET A 30 -11.54 19.57 -0.63
C MET A 30 -10.72 20.63 -1.37
N GLU A 31 -9.47 20.35 -1.71
CA GLU A 31 -8.63 21.23 -2.52
C GLU A 31 -9.18 21.45 -3.94
N ASN A 32 -9.93 20.49 -4.46
CA ASN A 32 -10.62 20.60 -5.75
C ASN A 32 -12.02 21.28 -5.63
N GLY A 33 -12.41 21.70 -4.43
CA GLY A 33 -13.69 22.39 -4.17
C GLY A 33 -14.88 21.47 -3.88
N ALA A 34 -14.68 20.16 -3.75
CA ALA A 34 -15.71 19.25 -3.26
C ALA A 34 -15.82 19.37 -1.72
N ARG A 35 -16.99 19.04 -1.16
CA ARG A 35 -17.11 18.79 0.27
C ARG A 35 -16.68 17.36 0.56
N SER A 36 -15.83 17.15 1.56
CA SER A 36 -15.38 15.80 1.92
C SER A 36 -15.05 15.66 3.40
N GLY A 37 -14.99 14.41 3.84
CA GLY A 37 -14.65 14.04 5.21
C GLY A 37 -14.59 12.53 5.37
N ILE A 38 -14.38 12.08 6.60
CA ILE A 38 -14.32 10.66 6.95
C ILE A 38 -15.53 10.26 7.77
N VAL A 39 -16.06 9.08 7.44
CA VAL A 39 -17.03 8.34 8.24
C VAL A 39 -16.33 7.11 8.81
N THR A 40 -16.33 6.93 10.13
CA THR A 40 -15.52 5.90 10.81
C THR A 40 -16.22 5.27 12.02
N VAL A 41 -15.79 4.05 12.35
CA VAL A 41 -16.26 3.28 13.53
C VAL A 41 -15.27 3.38 14.70
N THR A 42 -14.09 3.94 14.51
CA THR A 42 -12.99 3.91 15.47
C THR A 42 -13.43 4.26 16.90
N LYS A 43 -13.03 3.44 17.86
CA LYS A 43 -13.26 3.65 19.29
C LYS A 43 -12.03 4.34 19.92
N GLY A 44 -12.22 5.52 20.53
CA GLY A 44 -11.24 6.14 21.43
C GLY A 44 -9.94 6.68 20.83
N ALA A 45 -9.63 6.42 19.59
CA ALA A 45 -8.35 6.83 18.99
C ALA A 45 -8.28 8.28 18.51
N LEU A 46 -9.39 9.03 18.67
CA LEU A 46 -9.52 10.40 18.16
C LEU A 46 -9.58 11.45 19.28
N ASP A 47 -9.45 11.03 20.54
CA ASP A 47 -9.50 11.96 21.67
C ASP A 47 -8.34 12.96 21.61
N GLY A 48 -8.68 14.26 21.55
CA GLY A 48 -7.71 15.34 21.42
C GLY A 48 -7.08 15.52 20.02
N TYR A 49 -7.49 14.72 19.03
CA TYR A 49 -7.03 14.88 17.66
C TYR A 49 -7.89 15.86 16.87
N SER A 50 -7.25 16.86 16.27
CA SER A 50 -7.87 17.81 15.36
C SER A 50 -7.55 17.45 13.92
N ALA A 51 -8.48 16.79 13.25
CA ALA A 51 -8.33 16.45 11.83
C ALA A 51 -8.45 17.70 10.94
N LYS A 52 -7.76 17.67 9.80
CA LYS A 52 -7.82 18.72 8.77
C LYS A 52 -9.10 18.69 7.92
N PHE A 53 -9.99 17.75 8.20
CA PHE A 53 -11.28 17.54 7.54
C PHE A 53 -12.33 17.04 8.55
N PRO A 54 -13.62 17.14 8.26
CA PRO A 54 -14.68 16.60 9.11
C PRO A 54 -14.54 15.09 9.33
N VAL A 55 -14.68 14.64 10.58
CA VAL A 55 -14.70 13.23 10.95
C VAL A 55 -16.02 12.92 11.63
N ASN A 56 -16.82 12.04 11.03
CA ASN A 56 -18.08 11.56 11.58
C ASN A 56 -17.87 10.16 12.16
N GLN A 57 -17.70 10.09 13.48
CA GLN A 57 -17.49 8.85 14.20
C GLN A 57 -18.83 8.34 14.75
N GLN A 58 -19.17 7.11 14.41
CA GLN A 58 -20.40 6.46 14.81
C GLN A 58 -20.17 5.01 15.24
N SER A 59 -21.16 4.38 15.86
CA SER A 59 -21.14 2.94 16.12
C SER A 59 -21.33 2.16 14.81
N LEU A 60 -20.79 0.94 14.75
CA LEU A 60 -21.00 0.06 13.59
C LEU A 60 -22.51 -0.19 13.37
N GLN A 61 -23.28 -0.30 14.45
CA GLN A 61 -24.73 -0.49 14.41
C GLN A 61 -25.46 0.65 13.68
N THR A 62 -24.99 1.89 13.88
CA THR A 62 -25.53 3.08 13.18
C THR A 62 -25.40 2.94 11.67
N PHE A 63 -24.27 2.44 11.18
CA PHE A 63 -24.02 2.29 9.75
C PHE A 63 -24.85 1.17 9.09
N TYR A 64 -25.34 0.20 9.85
CA TYR A 64 -26.30 -0.80 9.34
C TYR A 64 -27.74 -0.30 9.34
N ASN A 65 -28.03 0.91 9.90
CA ASN A 65 -29.34 1.54 9.82
C ASN A 65 -29.45 2.35 8.50
N PRO A 66 -30.39 2.01 7.58
CA PRO A 66 -30.57 2.75 6.34
C PRO A 66 -30.93 4.24 6.55
N GLU A 67 -31.61 4.56 7.65
CA GLU A 67 -32.01 5.95 7.96
C GLU A 67 -30.79 6.86 8.20
N PHE A 68 -29.69 6.31 8.69
CA PHE A 68 -28.43 7.08 8.80
C PHE A 68 -27.98 7.57 7.42
N TRP A 69 -27.97 6.69 6.42
CA TRP A 69 -27.52 7.01 5.08
C TRP A 69 -28.49 7.91 4.32
N LEU A 70 -29.79 7.85 4.63
CA LEU A 70 -30.77 8.80 4.10
C LEU A 70 -30.53 10.23 4.62
N LYS A 71 -30.10 10.36 5.88
CA LYS A 71 -29.84 11.66 6.54
C LYS A 71 -28.43 12.18 6.28
N GLU A 72 -27.48 11.30 6.00
CA GLU A 72 -26.11 11.70 5.63
C GLU A 72 -26.15 12.42 4.29
N ASP A 73 -25.61 13.63 4.22
CA ASP A 73 -25.73 14.52 3.05
C ASP A 73 -24.69 14.25 1.95
N SER A 74 -23.93 13.15 2.04
CA SER A 74 -22.98 12.75 0.99
C SER A 74 -23.71 12.28 -0.27
N ASP A 75 -23.24 12.69 -1.43
CA ASP A 75 -23.71 12.22 -2.73
C ASP A 75 -23.05 10.84 -3.06
N ALA A 76 -21.80 10.69 -2.67
CA ALA A 76 -21.05 9.45 -2.89
C ALA A 76 -20.20 9.06 -1.67
N ILE A 77 -19.94 7.75 -1.56
CA ILE A 77 -19.09 7.16 -0.53
C ILE A 77 -17.93 6.39 -1.21
N ILE A 78 -16.71 6.71 -0.84
CA ILE A 78 -15.54 5.87 -1.15
C ILE A 78 -15.33 4.96 0.05
N ALA A 79 -15.66 3.68 -0.09
CA ALA A 79 -15.60 2.71 0.99
C ALA A 79 -14.38 1.79 0.83
N TYR A 80 -13.69 1.55 1.94
CA TYR A 80 -12.55 0.63 2.03
C TYR A 80 -12.99 -0.71 2.62
N PRO A 81 -13.35 -1.68 1.80
CA PRO A 81 -13.75 -2.99 2.30
C PRO A 81 -12.55 -3.73 2.86
N LEU A 82 -12.60 -4.09 4.14
CA LEU A 82 -11.61 -4.97 4.74
C LEU A 82 -11.70 -6.38 4.15
N GLN A 83 -10.55 -6.96 3.82
CA GLN A 83 -10.49 -8.33 3.30
C GLN A 83 -11.08 -9.31 4.32
N GLY A 84 -12.11 -10.06 3.91
CA GLY A 84 -12.78 -11.05 4.73
C GLY A 84 -13.92 -10.53 5.61
N ALA A 85 -14.19 -9.24 5.63
CA ALA A 85 -15.37 -8.67 6.26
C ALA A 85 -16.58 -8.74 5.32
N TYR A 86 -17.78 -8.96 5.90
CA TYR A 86 -19.03 -8.98 5.16
C TYR A 86 -19.52 -7.54 4.94
N TYR A 87 -18.99 -6.87 3.95
CA TYR A 87 -19.34 -5.49 3.61
C TYR A 87 -20.57 -5.35 2.73
N SER A 88 -21.00 -6.44 2.06
CA SER A 88 -22.19 -6.40 1.19
C SER A 88 -23.42 -5.83 1.87
N PRO A 89 -23.80 -6.21 3.11
CA PRO A 89 -24.96 -5.62 3.78
C PRO A 89 -24.81 -4.12 4.05
N LEU A 90 -23.59 -3.66 4.32
CA LEU A 90 -23.32 -2.25 4.55
C LEU A 90 -23.46 -1.44 3.25
N ILE A 91 -22.92 -1.95 2.15
CA ILE A 91 -23.06 -1.34 0.82
C ILE A 91 -24.55 -1.26 0.44
N GLU A 92 -25.34 -2.30 0.72
CA GLU A 92 -26.79 -2.28 0.49
C GLU A 92 -27.48 -1.14 1.26
N LYS A 93 -27.06 -0.87 2.51
CA LYS A 93 -27.61 0.25 3.29
C LYS A 93 -27.21 1.62 2.73
N MET A 94 -25.96 1.77 2.31
CA MET A 94 -25.50 2.98 1.63
C MET A 94 -26.29 3.24 0.34
N LYS A 95 -26.49 2.19 -0.47
CA LYS A 95 -27.27 2.28 -1.71
C LYS A 95 -28.73 2.59 -1.44
N ALA A 96 -29.36 1.97 -0.44
CA ALA A 96 -30.72 2.28 -0.01
C ALA A 96 -30.86 3.73 0.49
N GLY A 97 -29.81 4.31 1.04
CA GLY A 97 -29.71 5.73 1.38
C GLY A 97 -29.46 6.65 0.17
N GLY A 98 -29.54 6.14 -1.06
CA GLY A 98 -29.35 6.92 -2.29
C GLY A 98 -27.91 7.29 -2.62
N LYS A 99 -26.91 6.66 -1.97
CA LYS A 99 -25.49 6.99 -2.18
C LYS A 99 -24.93 6.27 -3.39
N LYS A 100 -24.09 6.95 -4.19
CA LYS A 100 -23.12 6.24 -5.03
C LYS A 100 -22.04 5.64 -4.14
N VAL A 101 -21.60 4.41 -4.45
CA VAL A 101 -20.61 3.69 -3.65
C VAL A 101 -19.46 3.25 -4.56
N LEU A 102 -18.29 3.80 -4.31
CA LEU A 102 -17.03 3.37 -4.91
C LEU A 102 -16.26 2.54 -3.89
N LEU A 103 -15.87 1.33 -4.26
CA LEU A 103 -15.04 0.49 -3.41
C LEU A 103 -13.58 0.76 -3.72
N LYS A 104 -12.78 1.03 -2.72
CA LYS A 104 -11.33 1.14 -2.85
C LYS A 104 -10.67 -0.06 -2.19
N PHE A 105 -10.16 -0.98 -3.00
CA PHE A 105 -9.52 -2.19 -2.54
C PHE A 105 -8.03 -1.94 -2.26
N ASP A 106 -7.60 -2.27 -1.04
CA ASP A 106 -6.19 -2.33 -0.65
C ASP A 106 -5.67 -3.76 -0.89
N SER A 107 -5.42 -4.11 -2.17
CA SER A 107 -5.09 -5.49 -2.54
C SER A 107 -4.29 -5.61 -3.84
N ASP A 108 -3.73 -6.82 -4.07
CA ASP A 108 -3.09 -7.21 -5.33
C ASP A 108 -4.07 -7.66 -6.43
N GLY A 109 -5.35 -7.47 -6.23
CA GLY A 109 -6.43 -7.82 -7.17
C GLY A 109 -6.78 -9.29 -7.26
N LYS A 110 -6.09 -10.17 -6.54
CA LYS A 110 -6.38 -11.61 -6.56
C LYS A 110 -7.58 -11.94 -5.69
N ILE A 111 -8.64 -12.44 -6.29
CA ILE A 111 -9.84 -12.88 -5.58
C ILE A 111 -9.72 -14.35 -5.21
N ALA A 112 -9.57 -14.61 -3.95
CA ALA A 112 -9.70 -15.88 -3.27
C ALA A 112 -8.97 -17.09 -3.88
N TYR A 113 -9.20 -17.55 -5.07
CA TYR A 113 -8.59 -18.77 -5.61
C TYR A 113 -7.93 -18.55 -6.98
N PRO A 114 -6.70 -19.08 -7.21
CA PRO A 114 -5.86 -19.80 -6.26
C PRO A 114 -5.41 -18.87 -5.16
N LEU A 115 -5.48 -19.35 -3.91
CA LEU A 115 -5.16 -18.52 -2.77
C LEU A 115 -3.80 -17.88 -2.89
N LYS A 116 -3.71 -16.73 -2.26
CA LYS A 116 -2.44 -16.12 -1.88
C LYS A 116 -1.61 -17.11 -1.06
N ARG A 117 -0.80 -17.92 -1.74
CA ARG A 117 0.11 -18.88 -1.10
C ARG A 117 1.32 -18.19 -0.46
N HIS A 118 1.30 -16.86 -0.32
CA HIS A 118 2.40 -16.12 0.29
C HIS A 118 2.76 -16.64 1.68
N TYR A 119 1.76 -17.04 2.45
CA TYR A 119 1.98 -17.64 3.76
C TYR A 119 2.66 -19.01 3.69
N LEU A 120 2.37 -19.82 2.69
CA LEU A 120 2.92 -21.15 2.53
C LEU A 120 4.35 -21.14 1.99
N SER A 121 4.78 -20.05 1.36
CA SER A 121 6.16 -19.87 0.89
C SER A 121 7.13 -19.47 1.99
N ILE A 122 6.61 -19.05 3.18
CA ILE A 122 7.43 -18.70 4.34
C ILE A 122 7.82 -19.98 5.07
N PRO A 123 9.10 -20.27 5.26
CA PRO A 123 9.54 -21.44 6.04
C PRO A 123 8.93 -21.42 7.45
N LEU A 124 8.54 -22.59 7.97
CA LEU A 124 7.96 -22.71 9.33
C LEU A 124 8.82 -22.06 10.40
N ARG A 125 10.14 -22.15 10.29
CA ARG A 125 11.11 -21.54 11.20
C ARG A 125 11.08 -20.00 11.24
N GLU A 126 10.49 -19.36 10.24
CA GLU A 126 10.38 -17.90 10.16
C GLU A 126 9.01 -17.39 10.65
N ARG A 127 8.18 -18.28 11.18
CA ARG A 127 6.84 -17.98 11.68
C ARG A 127 6.91 -17.76 13.18
N LEU A 128 6.65 -16.55 13.61
CA LEU A 128 6.94 -16.10 14.97
C LEU A 128 5.80 -16.33 15.98
N THR A 129 4.58 -16.69 15.52
CA THR A 129 3.44 -16.85 16.44
C THR A 129 2.78 -18.22 16.34
N LEU A 130 2.34 -18.75 17.47
CA LEU A 130 1.60 -20.01 17.55
C LEU A 130 0.31 -20.00 16.69
N PRO A 131 -0.52 -18.93 16.68
CA PRO A 131 -1.68 -18.84 15.79
C PRO A 131 -1.35 -18.97 14.32
N ASP A 132 -0.22 -18.45 13.90
CA ASP A 132 0.25 -18.53 12.52
C ASP A 132 0.65 -19.94 12.13
N VAL A 133 1.36 -20.64 13.04
CA VAL A 133 1.76 -22.04 12.83
C VAL A 133 0.52 -22.93 12.75
N LEU A 134 -0.45 -22.71 13.65
CA LEU A 134 -1.70 -23.46 13.66
C LEU A 134 -2.55 -23.19 12.41
N SER A 135 -2.63 -21.96 11.96
CA SER A 135 -3.32 -21.57 10.73
C SER A 135 -2.72 -22.26 9.50
N ASP A 136 -1.39 -22.31 9.43
CA ASP A 136 -0.70 -22.96 8.33
C ASP A 136 -0.82 -24.48 8.37
N LEU A 137 -0.74 -25.06 9.55
CA LEU A 137 -0.93 -26.50 9.74
C LEU A 137 -2.34 -26.88 9.33
N TRP A 138 -3.35 -26.15 9.82
CA TRP A 138 -4.75 -26.35 9.42
C TRP A 138 -4.90 -26.24 7.90
N TRP A 139 -4.31 -25.22 7.27
CA TRP A 139 -4.36 -25.05 5.83
C TRP A 139 -3.70 -26.19 5.07
N ARG A 140 -2.54 -26.68 5.52
CA ARG A 140 -1.84 -27.83 4.91
C ARG A 140 -2.62 -29.11 5.02
N LEU A 141 -3.24 -29.34 6.17
CA LEU A 141 -4.04 -30.53 6.46
C LEU A 141 -5.45 -30.50 5.88
N SER A 142 -5.95 -29.30 5.52
CA SER A 142 -7.28 -29.16 4.93
C SER A 142 -7.35 -29.80 3.54
N SER A 143 -8.45 -30.51 3.27
CA SER A 143 -8.70 -31.05 1.94
C SER A 143 -8.85 -29.95 0.89
N GLU A 144 -8.52 -30.23 -0.36
CA GLU A 144 -8.69 -29.29 -1.46
C GLU A 144 -10.15 -28.86 -1.65
N SER A 145 -11.11 -29.74 -1.36
CA SER A 145 -12.54 -29.40 -1.40
C SER A 145 -12.92 -28.36 -0.35
N LEU A 146 -12.38 -28.48 0.87
CA LEU A 146 -12.63 -27.52 1.94
C LEU A 146 -11.99 -26.15 1.61
N LYS A 147 -10.76 -26.16 1.09
CA LYS A 147 -10.09 -24.94 0.61
C LYS A 147 -10.92 -24.26 -0.47
N ARG A 148 -11.37 -24.99 -1.48
CA ARG A 148 -12.22 -24.47 -2.57
C ARG A 148 -13.52 -23.86 -2.05
N ARG A 149 -14.21 -24.53 -1.11
CA ARG A 149 -15.44 -24.00 -0.50
C ARG A 149 -15.20 -22.67 0.21
N ARG A 150 -14.13 -22.59 0.99
CA ARG A 150 -13.76 -21.35 1.68
C ARG A 150 -13.43 -20.22 0.69
N HIS A 151 -12.69 -20.54 -0.36
CA HIS A 151 -12.34 -19.56 -1.41
C HIS A 151 -13.59 -19.09 -2.15
N ALA A 152 -14.47 -20.00 -2.52
CA ALA A 152 -15.71 -19.66 -3.19
C ALA A 152 -16.57 -18.72 -2.34
N LYS A 153 -16.61 -18.93 -1.00
CA LYS A 153 -17.33 -18.03 -0.10
C LYS A 153 -16.72 -16.62 -0.06
N VAL A 154 -15.40 -16.52 0.02
CA VAL A 154 -14.68 -15.21 0.00
C VAL A 154 -14.85 -14.54 -1.36
N ALA A 155 -14.72 -15.30 -2.44
CA ALA A 155 -14.92 -14.77 -3.79
C ALA A 155 -16.35 -14.26 -3.99
N ALA A 156 -17.36 -15.02 -3.56
CA ALA A 156 -18.76 -14.62 -3.66
C ALA A 156 -19.02 -13.30 -2.93
N GLU A 157 -18.43 -13.11 -1.74
CA GLU A 157 -18.56 -11.85 -1.00
C GLU A 157 -17.92 -10.66 -1.73
N ILE A 158 -16.67 -10.80 -2.21
CA ILE A 158 -15.99 -9.75 -2.96
C ILE A 158 -16.76 -9.41 -4.25
N ILE A 159 -17.21 -10.43 -4.98
CA ILE A 159 -17.99 -10.27 -6.19
C ILE A 159 -19.31 -9.54 -5.88
N ARG A 160 -19.99 -9.92 -4.79
CA ARG A 160 -21.23 -9.26 -4.35
C ARG A 160 -21.01 -7.80 -4.00
N GLN A 161 -19.92 -7.47 -3.33
CA GLN A 161 -19.53 -6.08 -3.04
C GLN A 161 -19.38 -5.27 -4.33
N ILE A 162 -18.65 -5.80 -5.32
CA ILE A 162 -18.45 -5.13 -6.62
C ILE A 162 -19.78 -5.01 -7.38
N GLU A 163 -20.61 -6.03 -7.36
CA GLU A 163 -21.93 -6.02 -7.99
C GLU A 163 -22.82 -4.91 -7.46
N LEU A 164 -22.87 -4.74 -6.13
CA LEU A 164 -23.67 -3.73 -5.44
C LEU A 164 -23.12 -2.31 -5.62
N SER A 165 -21.82 -2.16 -5.79
CA SER A 165 -21.16 -0.87 -5.92
C SER A 165 -21.35 -0.25 -7.31
N ASP A 166 -21.06 1.04 -7.43
CA ASP A 166 -21.03 1.75 -8.70
C ASP A 166 -19.67 1.65 -9.39
N GLY A 167 -18.60 1.37 -8.62
CA GLY A 167 -17.27 1.13 -9.14
C GLY A 167 -16.35 0.47 -8.10
N ALA A 168 -15.33 -0.20 -8.60
CA ALA A 168 -14.29 -0.86 -7.81
C ALA A 168 -12.91 -0.33 -8.24
N ILE A 169 -12.18 0.23 -7.31
CA ILE A 169 -10.90 0.91 -7.52
C ILE A 169 -9.79 0.05 -6.96
N ILE A 170 -8.70 -0.06 -7.72
CA ILE A 170 -7.50 -0.77 -7.33
C ILE A 170 -6.24 0.03 -7.70
N GLU A 171 -5.15 -0.15 -6.96
CA GLU A 171 -4.05 0.80 -6.88
C GLU A 171 -2.93 0.59 -7.91
N SER A 172 -2.91 -0.52 -8.65
CA SER A 172 -1.91 -0.73 -9.71
C SER A 172 -2.51 -1.40 -10.94
N PRO A 173 -1.94 -1.18 -12.14
CA PRO A 173 -2.40 -1.82 -13.36
C PRO A 173 -2.34 -3.35 -13.32
N ASP A 174 -1.28 -3.92 -12.71
CA ASP A 174 -1.13 -5.36 -12.58
C ASP A 174 -2.19 -5.94 -11.63
N ALA A 175 -2.51 -5.22 -10.53
CA ALA A 175 -3.59 -5.61 -9.63
C ALA A 175 -4.96 -5.49 -10.31
N LEU A 176 -5.18 -4.49 -11.17
CA LEU A 176 -6.39 -4.39 -12.00
C LEU A 176 -6.51 -5.57 -12.96
N SER A 177 -5.41 -5.94 -13.61
CA SER A 177 -5.37 -7.10 -14.51
C SER A 177 -5.70 -8.40 -13.77
N ASN A 178 -5.16 -8.57 -12.55
CA ASN A 178 -5.50 -9.68 -11.69
C ASN A 178 -6.99 -9.68 -11.32
N LEU A 179 -7.53 -8.55 -10.89
CA LEU A 179 -8.95 -8.43 -10.51
C LEU A 179 -9.85 -8.83 -11.69
N ASN A 180 -9.57 -8.32 -12.88
CA ASN A 180 -10.33 -8.62 -14.10
C ASN A 180 -10.22 -10.09 -14.51
N TYR A 181 -9.03 -10.68 -14.40
CA TYR A 181 -8.82 -12.10 -14.64
C TYR A 181 -9.66 -12.96 -13.68
N PHE A 182 -9.62 -12.65 -12.38
CA PHE A 182 -10.37 -13.44 -11.39
C PHE A 182 -11.88 -13.24 -11.50
N LEU A 183 -12.37 -12.03 -11.79
CA LEU A 183 -13.79 -11.80 -12.07
C LEU A 183 -14.25 -12.67 -13.25
N THR A 184 -13.49 -12.71 -14.32
CA THR A 184 -13.78 -13.54 -15.49
C THR A 184 -13.72 -15.03 -15.14
N ALA A 185 -12.71 -15.49 -14.40
CA ALA A 185 -12.56 -16.87 -13.97
C ALA A 185 -13.70 -17.33 -13.05
N TRP A 186 -14.33 -16.41 -12.29
CA TRP A 186 -15.52 -16.67 -11.49
C TRP A 186 -16.83 -16.47 -12.27
N GLY A 187 -16.79 -16.32 -13.59
CA GLY A 187 -17.96 -16.16 -14.45
C GLY A 187 -18.65 -14.79 -14.38
N ARG A 188 -17.94 -13.77 -13.90
CA ARG A 188 -18.47 -12.41 -13.72
C ARG A 188 -17.70 -11.36 -14.55
N SER A 189 -17.44 -11.67 -15.82
CA SER A 189 -16.85 -10.73 -16.79
C SER A 189 -17.69 -9.46 -16.99
N ASP A 190 -18.99 -9.52 -16.70
CA ASP A 190 -19.90 -8.37 -16.71
C ASP A 190 -19.49 -7.26 -15.75
N LEU A 191 -18.79 -7.61 -14.65
CA LEU A 191 -18.32 -6.66 -13.63
C LEU A 191 -17.00 -5.97 -13.98
N VAL A 192 -16.24 -6.46 -14.97
CA VAL A 192 -14.97 -5.86 -15.39
C VAL A 192 -15.13 -4.38 -15.78
N LYS A 193 -16.26 -4.00 -16.38
CA LYS A 193 -16.57 -2.61 -16.71
C LYS A 193 -16.68 -1.66 -15.51
N LYS A 194 -16.83 -2.18 -14.30
CA LYS A 194 -16.89 -1.41 -13.06
C LYS A 194 -15.52 -1.23 -12.40
N THR A 195 -14.48 -1.89 -12.89
CA THR A 195 -13.16 -1.85 -12.27
C THR A 195 -12.30 -0.73 -12.85
N HIS A 196 -11.61 -0.01 -11.98
CA HIS A 196 -10.80 1.16 -12.34
C HIS A 196 -9.45 1.13 -11.64
N PHE A 197 -8.42 1.54 -12.36
CA PHE A 197 -7.11 1.80 -11.77
C PHE A 197 -7.05 3.26 -11.30
N VAL A 198 -6.75 3.45 -10.02
CA VAL A 198 -6.43 4.77 -9.44
C VAL A 198 -5.33 4.56 -8.40
N PRO A 199 -4.14 5.14 -8.58
CA PRO A 199 -3.05 4.99 -7.62
C PRO A 199 -3.36 5.67 -6.29
N ASN A 200 -2.62 5.32 -5.24
CA ASN A 200 -2.73 6.01 -3.97
C ASN A 200 -2.03 7.37 -4.02
N PRO A 201 -2.63 8.40 -3.41
CA PRO A 201 -1.99 9.70 -3.28
C PRO A 201 -0.81 9.66 -2.30
N VAL A 202 0.18 10.48 -2.59
CA VAL A 202 1.31 10.77 -1.71
C VAL A 202 1.11 12.14 -1.08
N SER A 203 1.60 12.32 0.16
CA SER A 203 1.52 13.60 0.86
C SER A 203 2.17 14.74 0.05
N PRO A 204 1.58 15.94 0.03
CA PRO A 204 2.17 17.12 -0.62
C PRO A 204 3.58 17.46 -0.16
N ASP A 205 3.98 17.02 1.03
CA ASP A 205 5.32 17.24 1.56
C ASP A 205 6.42 16.67 0.64
N TYR A 206 6.10 15.63 -0.15
CA TYR A 206 7.01 15.00 -1.11
C TYR A 206 6.87 15.55 -2.54
N MET A 207 5.90 16.45 -2.78
CA MET A 207 5.66 17.02 -4.11
C MET A 207 6.58 18.21 -4.44
N GLN A 208 7.31 18.72 -3.46
CA GLN A 208 8.13 19.91 -3.56
C GLN A 208 9.55 19.64 -3.06
N GLY A 209 10.48 20.51 -3.45
CA GLY A 209 11.88 20.47 -3.05
C GLY A 209 12.81 19.93 -4.12
N GLU A 210 14.07 20.26 -3.95
CA GLU A 210 15.15 19.78 -4.81
C GLU A 210 15.42 18.30 -4.55
N VAL A 211 15.73 17.58 -5.61
CA VAL A 211 16.00 16.14 -5.59
C VAL A 211 17.36 15.79 -6.19
N GLY A 212 18.12 16.82 -6.59
CA GLY A 212 19.48 16.68 -7.10
C GLY A 212 20.49 16.33 -6.00
N GLY A 213 21.72 16.06 -6.40
CA GLY A 213 22.83 15.81 -5.46
C GLY A 213 22.73 14.48 -4.72
N LYS A 214 22.24 13.42 -5.38
CA LYS A 214 22.07 12.09 -4.79
C LYS A 214 23.38 11.46 -4.30
N GLU A 215 23.33 10.98 -3.07
CA GLU A 215 24.43 10.26 -2.42
C GLU A 215 24.29 8.74 -2.65
N LYS A 216 25.39 8.00 -2.51
CA LYS A 216 25.42 6.53 -2.53
C LYS A 216 24.76 5.96 -1.26
N LEU A 217 23.48 6.26 -1.11
CA LEU A 217 22.64 5.93 0.02
C LEU A 217 21.45 5.10 -0.45
N VAL A 218 21.21 4.00 0.26
CA VAL A 218 19.99 3.18 0.16
C VAL A 218 19.15 3.43 1.41
N VAL A 219 17.87 3.66 1.24
CA VAL A 219 16.92 3.86 2.32
C VAL A 219 15.88 2.76 2.30
N SER A 220 15.51 2.28 3.48
CA SER A 220 14.38 1.37 3.63
C SER A 220 13.62 1.71 4.90
N PHE A 221 12.29 1.83 4.82
CA PHE A 221 11.49 2.06 6.01
C PHE A 221 10.14 1.31 5.95
N GLY A 222 9.65 0.96 7.13
CA GLY A 222 8.42 0.20 7.24
C GLY A 222 8.14 -0.28 8.67
N ARG A 223 7.22 -1.26 8.78
CA ARG A 223 6.90 -1.94 10.02
C ARG A 223 7.68 -3.26 10.08
N TRP A 224 8.85 -3.25 10.68
CA TRP A 224 9.76 -4.41 10.72
C TRP A 224 9.34 -5.49 11.73
N ASP A 225 8.33 -5.22 12.53
CA ASP A 225 7.58 -6.17 13.35
C ASP A 225 6.60 -7.00 12.53
N ASP A 226 6.14 -6.50 11.38
CA ASP A 226 5.44 -7.29 10.37
C ASP A 226 6.44 -8.12 9.55
N TYR A 227 7.06 -9.06 10.22
CA TYR A 227 8.18 -9.85 9.74
C TYR A 227 7.90 -10.57 8.42
N ARG A 228 6.64 -10.94 8.21
CA ARG A 228 6.21 -11.67 7.02
C ARG A 228 6.04 -10.75 5.83
N GLN A 229 5.24 -9.70 5.99
CA GLN A 229 4.97 -8.78 4.90
C GLN A 229 6.24 -8.08 4.48
N LYS A 230 6.93 -7.49 5.45
CA LYS A 230 8.14 -6.68 5.17
C LYS A 230 9.40 -7.50 4.91
N ASN A 231 9.31 -8.84 5.08
CA ASN A 231 10.41 -9.75 4.77
C ASN A 231 11.72 -9.35 5.47
N THR A 232 11.60 -8.96 6.74
CA THR A 232 12.63 -8.27 7.54
C THR A 232 13.97 -9.02 7.54
N LYS A 233 13.95 -10.35 7.63
CA LYS A 233 15.17 -11.16 7.61
C LYS A 233 15.90 -11.03 6.27
N VAL A 234 15.19 -11.20 5.16
CA VAL A 234 15.78 -11.09 3.81
C VAL A 234 16.26 -9.65 3.56
N MET A 235 15.53 -8.65 4.07
CA MET A 235 15.96 -7.25 4.02
C MET A 235 17.34 -7.07 4.64
N VAL A 236 17.54 -7.52 5.89
CA VAL A 236 18.81 -7.40 6.60
C VAL A 236 19.92 -8.20 5.91
N GLU A 237 19.67 -9.47 5.61
CA GLU A 237 20.66 -10.32 4.95
C GLU A 237 21.10 -9.79 3.59
N THR A 238 20.18 -9.19 2.83
CA THR A 238 20.48 -8.61 1.53
C THR A 238 21.25 -7.30 1.68
N SER A 239 20.88 -6.44 2.64
CA SER A 239 21.61 -5.19 2.93
C SER A 239 23.06 -5.47 3.33
N VAL A 240 23.29 -6.50 4.17
CA VAL A 240 24.65 -6.92 4.57
C VAL A 240 25.44 -7.44 3.36
N ALA A 241 24.82 -8.30 2.56
CA ALA A 241 25.50 -8.86 1.36
C ALA A 241 25.78 -7.78 0.30
N PHE A 242 24.90 -6.81 0.15
CA PHE A 242 25.09 -5.67 -0.75
C PHE A 242 26.28 -4.80 -0.31
N LEU A 243 26.32 -4.40 0.96
CA LEU A 243 27.40 -3.56 1.48
C LEU A 243 28.75 -4.29 1.52
N ALA A 244 28.78 -5.63 1.59
CA ALA A 244 30.00 -6.38 1.42
C ALA A 244 30.58 -6.27 -0.01
N LYS A 245 29.74 -6.05 -1.03
CA LYS A 245 30.10 -5.87 -2.44
C LYS A 245 30.29 -4.41 -2.84
N ARG A 246 29.56 -3.49 -2.19
CA ARG A 246 29.57 -2.04 -2.46
C ARG A 246 29.99 -1.30 -1.20
N SER A 247 31.30 -1.22 -0.97
CA SER A 247 31.90 -0.56 0.19
C SER A 247 31.70 0.96 0.17
N ASP A 248 31.35 1.52 -0.96
CA ASP A 248 31.08 2.94 -1.21
C ASP A 248 29.64 3.37 -0.90
N TYR A 249 28.74 2.43 -0.57
CA TYR A 249 27.35 2.68 -0.19
C TYR A 249 27.13 2.61 1.33
N ARG A 250 26.05 3.24 1.79
CA ARG A 250 25.53 3.14 3.15
C ARG A 250 24.02 2.89 3.12
N PHE A 251 23.47 2.38 4.21
CA PHE A 251 22.03 2.17 4.42
C PHE A 251 21.50 2.99 5.58
N ILE A 252 20.28 3.51 5.45
CA ILE A 252 19.48 4.00 6.57
C ILE A 252 18.18 3.19 6.61
N ILE A 253 17.90 2.58 7.75
CA ILE A 253 16.71 1.75 7.99
C ILE A 253 15.95 2.37 9.16
N PHE A 254 14.66 2.68 8.99
CA PHE A 254 13.85 3.25 10.06
C PHE A 254 12.41 2.75 10.05
N GLY A 255 11.66 3.07 11.11
CA GLY A 255 10.25 2.73 11.28
C GLY A 255 9.96 1.88 12.51
N GLY A 256 8.82 1.22 12.54
CA GLY A 256 8.42 0.36 13.66
C GLY A 256 9.19 -0.97 13.68
N GLY A 257 9.41 -1.54 14.88
CA GLY A 257 10.01 -2.86 15.04
C GLY A 257 11.49 -2.96 14.64
N THR A 258 12.23 -1.86 14.63
CA THR A 258 13.66 -1.82 14.27
C THR A 258 14.55 -2.61 15.24
N GLU A 259 14.07 -2.97 16.42
CA GLU A 259 14.80 -3.89 17.31
C GLU A 259 15.02 -5.27 16.67
N ASN A 260 14.06 -5.75 15.87
CA ASN A 260 14.23 -6.98 15.09
C ASN A 260 15.37 -6.85 14.06
N VAL A 261 15.50 -5.68 13.44
CA VAL A 261 16.60 -5.38 12.51
C VAL A 261 17.94 -5.39 13.22
N LYS A 262 18.04 -4.74 14.39
CA LYS A 262 19.28 -4.71 15.21
C LYS A 262 19.71 -6.11 15.65
N VAL A 263 18.76 -6.95 16.08
CA VAL A 263 19.04 -8.35 16.43
C VAL A 263 19.59 -9.12 15.26
N LEU A 264 19.01 -8.98 14.07
CA LEU A 264 19.50 -9.66 12.87
C LEU A 264 20.87 -9.14 12.40
N LEU A 265 21.16 -7.86 12.62
CA LEU A 265 22.45 -7.24 12.29
C LEU A 265 23.55 -7.63 13.27
N SER A 266 23.24 -8.14 14.46
CA SER A 266 24.23 -8.44 15.50
C SER A 266 25.37 -9.36 15.02
N THR A 267 25.07 -10.27 14.10
CA THR A 267 26.03 -11.23 13.53
C THR A 267 26.76 -10.73 12.29
N ALA A 268 26.45 -9.52 11.80
CA ALA A 268 27.11 -8.98 10.63
C ALA A 268 28.52 -8.46 10.94
N PRO A 269 29.45 -8.44 9.97
CA PRO A 269 30.79 -7.89 10.15
C PRO A 269 30.74 -6.41 10.59
N GLU A 270 31.63 -6.00 11.51
CA GLU A 270 31.66 -4.62 12.04
C GLU A 270 31.83 -3.58 10.93
N THR A 271 32.68 -3.87 9.93
CA THR A 271 32.89 -2.98 8.79
C THR A 271 31.65 -2.75 7.93
N VAL A 272 30.67 -3.69 7.97
CA VAL A 272 29.37 -3.55 7.31
C VAL A 272 28.39 -2.84 8.24
N LYS A 273 28.34 -3.21 9.52
CA LYS A 273 27.47 -2.57 10.52
C LYS A 273 27.72 -1.07 10.62
N ALA A 274 28.97 -0.64 10.58
CA ALA A 274 29.34 0.77 10.63
C ALA A 274 28.74 1.63 9.47
N ARG A 275 28.23 0.98 8.42
CA ARG A 275 27.58 1.63 7.28
C ARG A 275 26.08 1.44 7.23
N ILE A 276 25.47 0.86 8.28
CA ILE A 276 24.03 0.68 8.41
C ILE A 276 23.57 1.46 9.65
N GLU A 277 22.80 2.50 9.40
CA GLU A 277 22.15 3.26 10.46
C GLU A 277 20.73 2.71 10.67
N VAL A 278 20.37 2.36 11.92
CA VAL A 278 19.06 1.83 12.27
C VAL A 278 18.39 2.75 13.26
N LEU A 279 17.34 3.41 12.81
CA LEU A 279 16.56 4.38 13.60
C LEU A 279 15.16 3.80 13.90
N GLY A 280 14.53 4.29 14.98
CA GLY A 280 13.13 4.02 15.27
C GLY A 280 12.17 4.83 14.39
N TYR A 281 11.04 5.21 14.96
CA TYR A 281 10.15 6.17 14.31
C TYR A 281 10.83 7.53 14.20
N VAL A 282 10.69 8.15 13.03
CA VAL A 282 11.23 9.46 12.72
C VAL A 282 10.15 10.36 12.11
N GLU A 283 10.32 11.66 12.23
CA GLU A 283 9.39 12.64 11.68
C GLU A 283 9.39 12.64 10.13
N HIS A 284 8.27 12.96 9.53
CA HIS A 284 8.13 13.04 8.06
C HIS A 284 9.12 14.01 7.41
N SER A 285 9.47 15.09 8.10
CA SER A 285 10.49 16.06 7.65
C SER A 285 11.87 15.41 7.50
N PHE A 286 12.25 14.52 8.43
CA PHE A 286 13.49 13.75 8.35
C PHE A 286 13.44 12.75 7.21
N ILE A 287 12.33 12.01 7.05
CA ILE A 287 12.13 11.06 5.93
C ILE A 287 12.38 11.78 4.59
N ARG A 288 11.77 12.95 4.41
CA ARG A 288 11.92 13.75 3.21
C ARG A 288 13.38 14.16 2.96
N GLN A 289 14.08 14.63 4.00
CA GLN A 289 15.48 15.02 3.88
C GLN A 289 16.38 13.86 3.48
N VAL A 290 16.14 12.67 4.04
CA VAL A 290 16.90 11.46 3.74
C VAL A 290 16.61 10.99 2.31
N LEU A 291 15.35 10.97 1.89
CA LEU A 291 14.94 10.59 0.53
C LEU A 291 15.47 11.57 -0.52
N ALA A 292 15.54 12.87 -0.21
CA ALA A 292 16.12 13.87 -1.13
C ALA A 292 17.58 13.53 -1.50
N LYS A 293 18.32 12.94 -0.55
CA LYS A 293 19.73 12.56 -0.73
C LYS A 293 19.93 11.12 -1.25
N ALA A 294 18.98 10.23 -1.00
CA ALA A 294 19.15 8.82 -1.34
C ALA A 294 19.04 8.56 -2.85
N LYS A 295 19.90 7.70 -3.38
CA LYS A 295 19.77 7.15 -4.73
C LYS A 295 18.64 6.12 -4.81
N MET A 296 18.55 5.21 -3.84
CA MET A 296 17.69 4.05 -3.92
C MET A 296 16.77 3.94 -2.70
N PHE A 297 15.54 3.56 -2.95
CA PHE A 297 14.59 3.11 -1.94
C PHE A 297 14.38 1.60 -2.07
N PHE A 298 14.66 0.85 -1.01
CA PHE A 298 14.64 -0.61 -1.01
C PHE A 298 13.40 -1.18 -0.33
N VAL A 299 12.63 -2.01 -1.04
CA VAL A 299 11.36 -2.62 -0.60
C VAL A 299 11.38 -4.13 -0.81
N PRO A 300 11.82 -4.93 0.16
CA PRO A 300 11.86 -6.39 0.05
C PRO A 300 10.54 -7.09 0.36
N SER A 301 9.43 -6.35 0.45
CA SER A 301 8.13 -6.85 0.88
C SER A 301 7.64 -8.04 0.05
N ARG A 302 6.94 -8.97 0.70
CA ARG A 302 6.32 -10.13 0.03
C ARG A 302 4.99 -9.79 -0.63
N TRP A 303 4.31 -8.75 -0.16
CA TRP A 303 3.11 -8.18 -0.76
C TRP A 303 2.97 -6.71 -0.40
N GLU A 304 2.50 -5.96 -1.33
CA GLU A 304 2.12 -4.56 -1.22
C GLU A 304 0.90 -4.33 -2.11
N SER A 305 -0.04 -3.54 -1.64
CA SER A 305 -1.16 -3.08 -2.48
C SER A 305 -0.71 -1.96 -3.40
N PHE A 306 -0.04 -0.94 -2.84
CA PHE A 306 0.55 0.16 -3.58
C PHE A 306 1.99 0.48 -3.18
N SER A 307 2.33 0.42 -1.89
CA SER A 307 3.59 0.92 -1.34
C SER A 307 3.71 2.46 -1.42
N ILE A 308 2.94 3.17 -0.58
CA ILE A 308 2.98 4.65 -0.49
C ILE A 308 4.42 5.14 -0.28
N ALA A 309 5.19 4.47 0.58
CA ALA A 309 6.61 4.76 0.81
C ALA A 309 7.46 4.77 -0.47
N SER A 310 7.18 3.85 -1.40
CA SER A 310 7.83 3.85 -2.73
C SER A 310 7.40 5.04 -3.57
N GLY A 311 6.12 5.42 -3.49
CA GLY A 311 5.62 6.64 -4.15
C GLY A 311 6.29 7.90 -3.60
N GLU A 312 6.44 8.00 -2.28
CA GLU A 312 7.17 9.09 -1.61
C GLU A 312 8.62 9.17 -2.09
N ALA A 313 9.31 8.03 -2.14
CA ALA A 313 10.69 7.95 -2.61
C ALA A 313 10.84 8.37 -4.07
N LEU A 314 9.94 7.94 -4.95
CA LEU A 314 9.93 8.34 -6.37
C LEU A 314 9.66 9.83 -6.54
N CYS A 315 8.74 10.41 -5.77
CA CYS A 315 8.50 11.87 -5.75
C CYS A 315 9.71 12.66 -5.27
N MET A 316 10.60 12.02 -4.51
CA MET A 316 11.89 12.57 -4.08
C MET A 316 13.06 12.16 -4.98
N GLY A 317 12.80 11.59 -6.16
CA GLY A 317 13.80 11.26 -7.18
C GLY A 317 14.67 10.05 -6.87
N CYS A 318 14.25 9.17 -5.95
CA CYS A 318 14.91 7.88 -5.74
C CYS A 318 14.46 6.87 -6.81
N SER A 319 15.31 5.90 -7.16
CA SER A 319 14.85 4.67 -7.79
C SER A 319 14.24 3.72 -6.75
N VAL A 320 13.32 2.83 -7.17
CA VAL A 320 12.73 1.82 -6.31
C VAL A 320 13.31 0.46 -6.63
N VAL A 321 13.90 -0.21 -5.64
CA VAL A 321 14.41 -1.58 -5.78
C VAL A 321 13.59 -2.50 -4.88
N GLY A 322 13.07 -3.59 -5.43
CA GLY A 322 12.22 -4.47 -4.63
C GLY A 322 11.91 -5.82 -5.25
N THR A 323 11.01 -6.51 -4.59
CA THR A 323 10.49 -7.82 -4.95
C THR A 323 9.45 -7.73 -6.09
N PRO A 324 9.15 -8.84 -6.79
CA PRO A 324 8.25 -8.84 -7.95
C PRO A 324 6.75 -8.78 -7.56
N VAL A 325 6.39 -7.83 -6.69
CA VAL A 325 4.99 -7.57 -6.35
C VAL A 325 4.38 -6.56 -7.34
N GLU A 326 3.08 -6.66 -7.54
CA GLU A 326 2.32 -5.92 -8.56
C GLU A 326 2.55 -4.40 -8.48
N ALA A 327 2.48 -3.85 -7.28
CA ALA A 327 2.67 -2.43 -7.03
C ALA A 327 4.07 -1.95 -7.41
N LEU A 328 5.12 -2.72 -7.07
CA LEU A 328 6.50 -2.31 -7.37
C LEU A 328 6.83 -2.45 -8.86
N ARG A 329 6.21 -3.39 -9.59
CA ARG A 329 6.34 -3.45 -11.05
C ARG A 329 5.81 -2.18 -11.69
N TYR A 330 4.65 -1.69 -11.24
CA TYR A 330 4.09 -0.41 -11.70
C TYR A 330 5.04 0.76 -11.36
N LEU A 331 5.48 0.86 -10.10
CA LEU A 331 6.30 1.96 -9.61
C LEU A 331 7.73 1.95 -10.17
N SER A 332 8.24 0.81 -10.65
CA SER A 332 9.55 0.73 -11.31
C SER A 332 9.50 1.08 -12.81
N MET A 333 8.30 1.22 -13.39
CA MET A 333 8.11 1.48 -14.83
C MET A 333 8.96 0.56 -15.72
N GLN A 334 8.89 -0.73 -15.48
CA GLN A 334 9.64 -1.73 -16.24
C GLN A 334 11.16 -1.45 -16.30
N GLY A 335 11.70 -0.86 -15.25
CA GLY A 335 13.12 -0.58 -15.11
C GLY A 335 13.56 0.87 -15.34
N SER A 336 12.63 1.76 -15.75
CA SER A 336 12.95 3.18 -16.00
C SER A 336 13.06 4.02 -14.72
N THR A 337 12.38 3.62 -13.63
CA THR A 337 12.42 4.30 -12.32
C THR A 337 12.75 3.34 -11.17
N GLY A 338 13.30 2.17 -11.47
CA GLY A 338 13.70 1.20 -10.46
C GLY A 338 14.07 -0.16 -11.05
N THR A 339 14.42 -1.09 -10.19
CA THR A 339 14.81 -2.46 -10.57
C THR A 339 14.07 -3.47 -9.71
N ILE A 340 13.36 -4.41 -10.32
CA ILE A 340 12.59 -5.43 -9.64
C ILE A 340 13.30 -6.77 -9.73
N ALA A 341 13.47 -7.43 -8.58
CA ALA A 341 14.05 -8.77 -8.51
C ALA A 341 13.21 -9.80 -9.28
N ALA A 342 13.85 -10.80 -9.86
CA ALA A 342 13.15 -11.85 -10.59
C ALA A 342 12.29 -12.73 -9.67
N THR A 343 12.74 -12.91 -8.42
CA THR A 343 12.08 -13.76 -7.41
C THR A 343 12.19 -13.12 -6.01
N PHE A 344 11.57 -13.76 -5.00
CA PHE A 344 11.58 -13.27 -3.61
C PHE A 344 12.79 -13.73 -2.79
N ASP A 345 13.73 -14.47 -3.40
CA ASP A 345 14.91 -14.94 -2.69
C ASP A 345 16.02 -13.86 -2.58
N LYS A 346 16.86 -14.02 -1.58
CA LYS A 346 17.95 -13.09 -1.29
C LYS A 346 18.89 -12.85 -2.48
N THR A 347 19.17 -13.86 -3.27
CA THR A 347 20.13 -13.78 -4.39
C THR A 347 19.58 -12.90 -5.51
N ALA A 348 18.31 -13.10 -5.87
CA ALA A 348 17.64 -12.28 -6.87
C ALA A 348 17.47 -10.82 -6.42
N ILE A 349 17.15 -10.61 -5.14
CA ILE A 349 17.02 -9.26 -4.58
C ILE A 349 18.36 -8.53 -4.52
N LEU A 350 19.44 -9.25 -4.15
CA LEU A 350 20.80 -8.70 -4.18
C LEU A 350 21.22 -8.33 -5.62
N ALA A 351 20.92 -9.18 -6.58
CA ALA A 351 21.19 -8.90 -7.99
C ALA A 351 20.48 -7.63 -8.46
N ALA A 352 19.21 -7.45 -8.07
CA ALA A 352 18.46 -6.23 -8.38
C ALA A 352 19.08 -4.97 -7.77
N LEU A 353 19.53 -5.01 -6.49
CA LEU A 353 20.23 -3.90 -5.87
C LEU A 353 21.53 -3.54 -6.61
N LEU A 354 22.32 -4.55 -6.98
CA LEU A 354 23.57 -4.32 -7.72
C LEU A 354 23.28 -3.75 -9.12
N GLN A 355 22.34 -4.30 -9.84
CA GLN A 355 21.92 -3.80 -11.15
C GLN A 355 21.42 -2.34 -11.07
N ASP A 356 20.69 -1.98 -10.01
CA ASP A 356 20.20 -0.62 -9.83
C ASP A 356 21.35 0.36 -9.57
N THR A 357 22.42 -0.07 -8.83
CA THR A 357 23.61 0.76 -8.66
C THR A 357 24.34 1.00 -9.98
N GLU A 358 24.42 0.02 -10.86
CA GLU A 358 25.03 0.15 -12.19
C GLU A 358 24.27 1.21 -13.01
N LYS A 359 22.94 1.22 -12.97
CA LYS A 359 22.13 2.22 -13.66
C LYS A 359 22.40 3.64 -13.13
N TRP A 360 22.57 3.81 -11.82
CA TRP A 360 22.99 5.08 -11.23
C TRP A 360 24.40 5.47 -11.63
N ASP A 361 25.33 4.54 -11.62
CA ASP A 361 26.75 4.81 -11.89
C ASP A 361 26.99 5.13 -13.39
N CYS A 362 26.20 4.57 -14.30
CA CYS A 362 26.26 4.91 -15.73
C CYS A 362 25.35 6.07 -16.15
N GLY A 363 24.68 6.75 -15.20
CA GLY A 363 23.86 7.94 -15.49
C GLY A 363 22.52 7.66 -16.17
N MET A 364 22.01 6.42 -16.11
CA MET A 364 20.68 6.10 -16.65
C MET A 364 19.55 6.74 -15.85
N TYR A 365 19.74 6.96 -14.56
CA TYR A 365 18.77 7.62 -13.71
C TYR A 365 19.08 9.13 -13.56
N ASP A 366 18.03 9.92 -13.79
CA ASP A 366 18.00 11.35 -13.53
C ASP A 366 16.96 11.60 -12.43
N PRO A 367 17.36 12.00 -11.22
CA PRO A 367 16.44 12.16 -10.10
C PRO A 367 15.35 13.20 -10.36
N GLU A 368 15.65 14.25 -11.11
CA GLU A 368 14.66 15.28 -11.44
C GLU A 368 13.60 14.73 -12.40
N LYS A 369 14.02 13.94 -13.40
CA LYS A 369 13.07 13.28 -14.31
C LYS A 369 12.20 12.25 -13.61
N ILE A 370 12.78 11.48 -12.68
CA ILE A 370 12.01 10.54 -11.86
C ILE A 370 10.94 11.29 -11.07
N ALA A 371 11.31 12.33 -10.34
CA ALA A 371 10.38 13.13 -9.54
C ALA A 371 9.34 13.85 -10.42
N ALA A 372 9.74 14.47 -11.52
CA ALA A 372 8.85 15.17 -12.44
C ALA A 372 7.81 14.24 -13.07
N TYR A 373 8.15 12.97 -13.31
CA TYR A 373 7.20 11.98 -13.83
C TYR A 373 6.18 11.54 -12.77
N TRP A 374 6.62 11.30 -11.53
CA TRP A 374 5.77 10.71 -10.50
C TRP A 374 4.94 11.72 -9.71
N ARG A 375 5.47 12.91 -9.43
CA ARG A 375 4.76 13.96 -8.67
C ARG A 375 3.33 14.22 -9.20
N PRO A 376 3.12 14.53 -10.50
CA PRO A 376 1.77 14.78 -10.98
C PRO A 376 0.86 13.55 -10.95
N LYS A 377 1.42 12.33 -11.04
CA LYS A 377 0.65 11.08 -11.02
C LYS A 377 0.18 10.70 -9.62
N LEU A 378 0.92 11.11 -8.59
CA LEU A 378 0.65 10.78 -7.19
C LEU A 378 0.16 12.00 -6.39
N ASP A 379 0.00 13.16 -7.03
CA ASP A 379 -0.60 14.35 -6.40
C ASP A 379 -2.06 14.07 -6.01
N ARG A 380 -2.40 14.29 -4.75
CA ARG A 380 -3.74 14.04 -4.21
C ARG A 380 -4.85 14.78 -4.95
N ARG A 381 -4.58 15.98 -5.50
CA ARG A 381 -5.56 16.75 -6.27
C ARG A 381 -5.91 16.06 -7.58
N ASN A 382 -4.91 15.53 -8.28
CA ASN A 382 -5.11 14.81 -9.53
C ASN A 382 -5.85 13.48 -9.28
N ILE A 383 -5.49 12.76 -8.24
CA ILE A 383 -6.17 11.53 -7.84
C ILE A 383 -7.61 11.80 -7.40
N ALA A 384 -7.83 12.84 -6.58
CA ALA A 384 -9.17 13.26 -6.16
C ALA A 384 -10.06 13.63 -7.36
N LYS A 385 -9.51 14.29 -8.39
CA LYS A 385 -10.24 14.61 -9.62
C LYS A 385 -10.71 13.35 -10.37
N ILE A 386 -9.87 12.30 -10.41
CA ILE A 386 -10.27 11.01 -11.01
C ILE A 386 -11.40 10.38 -10.18
N LEU A 387 -11.26 10.37 -8.85
CA LEU A 387 -12.27 9.82 -7.94
C LEU A 387 -13.58 10.59 -8.00
N GLU A 388 -13.53 11.92 -8.09
CA GLU A 388 -14.71 12.77 -8.27
C GLU A 388 -15.44 12.45 -9.58
N ASN A 389 -14.72 12.28 -10.69
CA ASN A 389 -15.32 11.90 -11.97
C ASN A 389 -15.99 10.52 -11.92
N LEU A 390 -15.42 9.55 -11.19
CA LEU A 390 -16.04 8.25 -10.99
C LEU A 390 -17.27 8.32 -10.07
N ALA A 391 -17.28 9.28 -9.13
CA ALA A 391 -18.38 9.49 -8.19
C ALA A 391 -19.57 10.28 -8.80
N ARG A 392 -19.37 11.00 -9.88
CA ARG A 392 -20.43 11.67 -10.66
C ARG A 392 -21.18 10.70 -11.56
#